data_2225a72bd67e5add4642919836230c77
#
_entry.id   2225a72bd67e5add4642919836230c77
#
_cell.length_a   1.000
_cell.length_b   1.000
_cell.length_c   1.000
_cell.angle_alpha   90.00
_cell.angle_beta   90.00
_cell.angle_gamma   90.00
#
_symmetry.space_group_name_H-M   'P 1'
#
loop_
_entity.id
_entity.type
_entity.pdbx_description
1 polymer ?
#
loop_
_entity_poly.entity_id
_entity_poly.type
_entity_poly.pdbx_seq_one_letter_code
_entity_poly.pdbx_strand_id
1 'polypeptide(L)'
;MDFSTGHDGSKTPGWVHAGFCVLVLASLLAAWGVSAAYDGINVWDGWRESRALRKPVYAETVRVETVFRTRANTWSNLFYVWAGLYPVLLGFWDMRRAREGRTNYLKRTPALGILFGLMCCYLGLGSGLFHASLTRWGQRLDVAAMYSPLVALIALNIGRWVPSKRNMPAWPSLAALAIIASGLLYVYKWEMNSGVVLPALIAAVLLFGVLDRFRKTTTLSIRWLLLAGLSLTVAVACRQLDVHGRFSGPDSWFQGHSFWHFFTALCLYCMYRYYRSEKDAGLPSK
;
A
#
# COMPACT_ATOMS: atom_id res chain seq x y z
N MET A 1 -23.51 1.41 -4.20
CA MET A 1 -22.45 1.41 -5.22
C MET A 1 -22.18 -0.03 -5.63
N ASP A 2 -22.50 -0.40 -6.87
CA ASP A 2 -22.33 -1.77 -7.34
C ASP A 2 -20.85 -2.01 -7.69
N PHE A 3 -20.14 -2.74 -6.83
CA PHE A 3 -18.73 -3.10 -6.99
C PHE A 3 -18.49 -4.30 -7.93
N SER A 4 -19.52 -4.79 -8.61
CA SER A 4 -19.57 -6.13 -9.21
C SER A 4 -19.21 -6.23 -10.68
N THR A 5 -19.05 -5.17 -11.45
CA THR A 5 -18.84 -5.28 -12.90
C THR A 5 -17.40 -5.05 -13.35
N GLY A 6 -16.59 -6.09 -13.32
CA GLY A 6 -15.47 -6.20 -14.23
C GLY A 6 -16.00 -6.59 -15.63
N HIS A 7 -15.61 -5.88 -16.69
CA HIS A 7 -16.09 -6.07 -18.07
C HIS A 7 -15.71 -7.39 -18.76
N ASP A 8 -15.27 -8.35 -18.00
CA ASP A 8 -15.04 -9.76 -18.39
C ASP A 8 -16.30 -10.61 -18.15
N GLY A 9 -17.45 -9.99 -17.83
CA GLY A 9 -18.71 -10.66 -17.54
C GLY A 9 -18.72 -11.52 -16.26
N SER A 10 -17.60 -11.72 -15.61
CA SER A 10 -17.51 -12.54 -14.40
C SER A 10 -17.43 -11.68 -13.15
N LYS A 11 -18.46 -11.78 -12.34
CA LYS A 11 -18.48 -11.18 -10.99
C LYS A 11 -17.37 -11.79 -10.14
N THR A 12 -16.72 -10.97 -9.32
CA THR A 12 -15.78 -11.46 -8.29
C THR A 12 -16.52 -12.46 -7.41
N PRO A 13 -16.01 -13.69 -7.21
CA PRO A 13 -16.73 -14.70 -6.46
C PRO A 13 -16.82 -14.34 -4.98
N GLY A 14 -17.92 -14.78 -4.34
CA GLY A 14 -18.20 -14.48 -2.94
C GLY A 14 -17.09 -14.92 -1.98
N TRP A 15 -16.35 -15.99 -2.29
CA TRP A 15 -15.23 -16.44 -1.44
C TRP A 15 -14.07 -15.43 -1.33
N VAL A 16 -13.84 -14.58 -2.36
CA VAL A 16 -12.83 -13.50 -2.30
C VAL A 16 -13.25 -12.46 -1.26
N HIS A 17 -14.52 -12.08 -1.26
CA HIS A 17 -15.04 -11.12 -0.28
C HIS A 17 -15.10 -11.72 1.13
N ALA A 18 -15.58 -12.98 1.25
CA ALA A 18 -15.61 -13.69 2.53
C ALA A 18 -14.19 -13.89 3.09
N GLY A 19 -13.24 -14.35 2.26
CA GLY A 19 -11.84 -14.49 2.65
C GLY A 19 -11.21 -13.16 3.07
N PHE A 20 -11.53 -12.07 2.39
CA PHE A 20 -11.08 -10.74 2.79
C PHE A 20 -11.62 -10.36 4.17
N CYS A 21 -12.93 -10.52 4.42
CA CYS A 21 -13.52 -10.23 5.74
C CYS A 21 -12.88 -11.08 6.85
N VAL A 22 -12.63 -12.36 6.60
CA VAL A 22 -11.96 -13.24 7.57
C VAL A 22 -10.54 -12.76 7.88
N LEU A 23 -9.77 -12.37 6.87
CA LEU A 23 -8.40 -11.86 7.06
C LEU A 23 -8.38 -10.50 7.76
N VAL A 24 -9.35 -9.63 7.49
CA VAL A 24 -9.53 -8.37 8.24
C VAL A 24 -9.79 -8.67 9.71
N LEU A 25 -10.75 -9.54 10.02
CA LEU A 25 -11.06 -9.92 11.39
C LEU A 25 -9.85 -10.58 12.08
N ALA A 26 -9.17 -11.50 11.41
CA ALA A 26 -7.97 -12.15 11.95
C ALA A 26 -6.85 -11.15 12.27
N SER A 27 -6.63 -10.15 11.41
CA SER A 27 -5.63 -9.11 11.65
C SER A 27 -5.98 -8.20 12.83
N LEU A 28 -7.27 -7.88 13.00
CA LEU A 28 -7.76 -7.12 14.16
C LEU A 28 -7.58 -7.92 15.45
N LEU A 29 -7.98 -9.20 15.45
CA LEU A 29 -7.83 -10.08 16.62
C LEU A 29 -6.36 -10.31 16.97
N ALA A 30 -5.48 -10.47 15.98
CA ALA A 30 -4.05 -10.59 16.21
C ALA A 30 -3.45 -9.33 16.85
N ALA A 31 -3.76 -8.15 16.31
CA ALA A 31 -3.29 -6.88 16.87
C ALA A 31 -3.85 -6.65 18.29
N TRP A 32 -5.14 -6.96 18.51
CA TRP A 32 -5.75 -6.89 19.83
C TRP A 32 -5.10 -7.87 20.81
N GLY A 33 -4.89 -9.13 20.40
CA GLY A 33 -4.24 -10.15 21.22
C GLY A 33 -2.82 -9.76 21.64
N VAL A 34 -2.02 -9.19 20.72
CA VAL A 34 -0.70 -8.65 21.03
C VAL A 34 -0.80 -7.49 22.03
N SER A 35 -1.72 -6.54 21.80
CA SER A 35 -1.94 -5.42 22.72
C SER A 35 -2.31 -5.87 24.12
N ALA A 36 -3.21 -6.87 24.23
CA ALA A 36 -3.67 -7.39 25.51
C ALA A 36 -2.61 -8.26 26.23
N ALA A 37 -1.87 -9.08 25.49
CA ALA A 37 -0.85 -9.96 26.06
C ALA A 37 0.35 -9.21 26.64
N TYR A 38 0.64 -8.01 26.14
CA TYR A 38 1.79 -7.20 26.54
C TYR A 38 1.38 -5.86 27.14
N ASP A 39 0.16 -5.75 27.67
CA ASP A 39 -0.28 -4.54 28.35
C ASP A 39 0.56 -4.29 29.63
N GLY A 40 1.00 -3.06 29.81
CA GLY A 40 1.89 -2.69 30.92
C GLY A 40 3.32 -3.26 30.82
N ILE A 41 3.72 -3.87 29.71
CA ILE A 41 5.05 -4.46 29.52
C ILE A 41 5.82 -3.66 28.45
N ASN A 42 6.96 -3.09 28.82
CA ASN A 42 7.89 -2.46 27.87
C ASN A 42 8.74 -3.52 27.14
N VAL A 43 8.16 -4.16 26.10
CA VAL A 43 8.86 -5.17 25.28
C VAL A 43 10.00 -4.61 24.45
N TRP A 44 10.11 -3.29 24.37
CA TRP A 44 11.13 -2.57 23.58
C TRP A 44 12.30 -2.09 24.43
N ASP A 45 12.38 -2.52 25.69
CA ASP A 45 13.52 -2.16 26.56
C ASP A 45 14.84 -2.67 25.97
N GLY A 46 15.90 -1.87 26.08
CA GLY A 46 17.20 -2.17 25.50
C GLY A 46 17.31 -2.00 23.98
N TRP A 47 16.22 -1.78 23.25
CA TRP A 47 16.27 -1.51 21.81
C TRP A 47 16.74 -0.08 21.52
N ARG A 48 17.57 0.09 20.50
CA ARG A 48 18.04 1.43 20.09
C ARG A 48 16.87 2.31 19.67
N GLU A 49 16.70 3.43 20.35
CA GLU A 49 15.63 4.39 20.12
C GLU A 49 15.72 5.09 18.76
N SER A 50 14.57 5.35 18.17
CA SER A 50 14.46 6.24 17.01
C SER A 50 14.54 7.72 17.42
N ARG A 51 14.74 8.59 16.41
CA ARG A 51 14.62 10.02 16.64
C ARG A 51 13.21 10.42 17.13
N ALA A 52 12.17 9.74 16.62
CA ALA A 52 10.78 10.06 16.94
C ALA A 52 10.42 9.76 18.42
N LEU A 53 11.08 8.80 19.06
CA LEU A 53 10.90 8.56 20.50
C LEU A 53 11.51 9.71 21.33
N ARG A 54 12.71 10.15 20.96
CA ARG A 54 13.43 11.23 21.68
C ARG A 54 12.86 12.62 21.42
N LYS A 55 12.31 12.85 20.23
CA LYS A 55 11.68 14.10 19.80
C LYS A 55 10.43 13.75 19.00
N PRO A 56 9.27 13.57 19.65
CA PRO A 56 8.02 13.28 18.97
C PRO A 56 7.69 14.33 17.91
N VAL A 57 7.23 13.85 16.75
CA VAL A 57 6.86 14.71 15.61
C VAL A 57 5.34 14.79 15.47
N TYR A 58 4.63 13.74 15.92
CA TYR A 58 3.19 13.63 15.84
C TYR A 58 2.53 13.98 17.18
N ALA A 59 1.26 14.38 17.12
CA ALA A 59 0.52 14.84 18.29
C ALA A 59 0.19 13.72 19.30
N GLU A 60 0.15 12.45 18.88
CA GLU A 60 -0.23 11.33 19.74
C GLU A 60 0.75 11.12 20.90
N THR A 61 0.19 10.94 22.11
CA THR A 61 0.96 10.61 23.32
C THR A 61 1.75 9.33 23.14
N VAL A 62 3.04 9.38 23.44
CA VAL A 62 3.94 8.21 23.48
C VAL A 62 3.84 7.51 24.83
N ARG A 63 3.46 6.21 24.80
CA ARG A 63 3.32 5.36 26.00
C ARG A 63 4.43 4.32 26.03
N VAL A 64 5.51 4.61 26.74
CA VAL A 64 6.70 3.75 26.76
C VAL A 64 6.48 2.39 27.44
N GLU A 65 5.53 2.33 28.36
CA GLU A 65 5.18 1.11 29.13
C GLU A 65 4.20 0.18 28.40
N THR A 66 3.99 0.38 27.10
CA THR A 66 3.07 -0.46 26.32
C THR A 66 3.75 -0.97 25.05
N VAL A 67 3.31 -2.14 24.57
CA VAL A 67 3.80 -2.70 23.30
C VAL A 67 3.49 -1.78 22.11
N PHE A 68 2.38 -1.03 22.16
CA PHE A 68 2.01 -0.04 21.14
C PHE A 68 2.24 1.37 21.70
N ARG A 69 3.46 1.88 21.56
CA ARG A 69 3.86 3.19 22.08
C ARG A 69 3.02 4.35 21.55
N THR A 70 2.57 4.27 20.29
CA THR A 70 1.55 5.17 19.71
C THR A 70 0.38 4.31 19.20
N ARG A 71 -0.72 4.27 19.97
CA ARG A 71 -1.83 3.34 19.75
C ARG A 71 -2.54 3.56 18.44
N ALA A 72 -3.06 4.78 18.23
CA ALA A 72 -3.86 5.11 17.05
C ALA A 72 -3.02 4.98 15.78
N ASN A 73 -1.77 5.45 15.81
CA ASN A 73 -0.85 5.35 14.68
C ASN A 73 -0.44 3.88 14.42
N THR A 74 -0.31 3.02 15.43
CA THR A 74 -0.05 1.59 15.23
C THR A 74 -1.24 0.90 14.59
N TRP A 75 -2.45 1.03 15.17
CA TRP A 75 -3.65 0.36 14.68
C TRP A 75 -4.04 0.78 13.27
N SER A 76 -3.88 2.05 12.92
CA SER A 76 -4.23 2.57 11.60
C SER A 76 -3.38 1.99 10.46
N ASN A 77 -2.23 1.38 10.75
CA ASN A 77 -1.43 0.67 9.75
C ASN A 77 -2.10 -0.61 9.21
N LEU A 78 -3.11 -1.15 9.90
CA LEU A 78 -3.92 -2.24 9.38
C LEU A 78 -4.65 -1.86 8.08
N PHE A 79 -4.95 -0.59 7.84
CA PHE A 79 -5.52 -0.15 6.56
C PHE A 79 -4.63 -0.48 5.36
N TYR A 80 -3.31 -0.40 5.49
CA TYR A 80 -2.38 -0.83 4.44
C TYR A 80 -2.40 -2.36 4.25
N VAL A 81 -2.46 -3.11 5.35
CA VAL A 81 -2.60 -4.58 5.28
C VAL A 81 -3.88 -4.94 4.53
N TRP A 82 -5.00 -4.30 4.84
CA TRP A 82 -6.27 -4.56 4.16
C TRP A 82 -6.25 -4.12 2.69
N ALA A 83 -5.65 -2.96 2.39
CA ALA A 83 -5.44 -2.52 1.01
C ALA A 83 -4.58 -3.50 0.21
N GLY A 84 -3.67 -4.25 0.87
CA GLY A 84 -2.83 -5.27 0.25
C GLY A 84 -3.50 -6.65 0.13
N LEU A 85 -4.22 -7.10 1.15
CA LEU A 85 -4.86 -8.42 1.17
C LEU A 85 -5.88 -8.60 0.04
N TYR A 86 -6.64 -7.55 -0.28
CA TYR A 86 -7.64 -7.64 -1.36
C TYR A 86 -7.01 -7.88 -2.74
N PRO A 87 -5.96 -7.14 -3.18
CA PRO A 87 -5.20 -7.46 -4.39
C PRO A 87 -4.59 -8.86 -4.40
N VAL A 88 -4.09 -9.35 -3.24
CA VAL A 88 -3.54 -10.71 -3.13
C VAL A 88 -4.62 -11.74 -3.44
N LEU A 89 -5.79 -11.66 -2.80
CA LEU A 89 -6.91 -12.57 -3.04
C LEU A 89 -7.41 -12.53 -4.49
N LEU A 90 -7.52 -11.32 -5.07
CA LEU A 90 -7.88 -11.15 -6.47
C LEU A 90 -6.83 -11.73 -7.42
N GLY A 91 -5.55 -11.60 -7.09
CA GLY A 91 -4.45 -12.18 -7.85
C GLY A 91 -4.52 -13.71 -7.86
N PHE A 92 -4.75 -14.34 -6.69
CA PHE A 92 -4.97 -15.79 -6.62
C PHE A 92 -6.20 -16.24 -7.40
N TRP A 93 -7.28 -15.49 -7.37
CA TRP A 93 -8.44 -15.77 -8.21
C TRP A 93 -8.10 -15.68 -9.70
N ASP A 94 -7.40 -14.63 -10.12
CA ASP A 94 -6.96 -14.47 -11.51
C ASP A 94 -6.01 -15.59 -11.97
N MET A 95 -5.13 -16.09 -11.09
CA MET A 95 -4.23 -17.22 -11.40
C MET A 95 -4.97 -18.52 -11.73
N ARG A 96 -6.12 -18.77 -11.09
CA ARG A 96 -6.94 -19.97 -11.27
C ARG A 96 -7.77 -19.94 -12.55
N ARG A 97 -7.81 -18.82 -13.26
CA ARG A 97 -8.62 -18.65 -14.49
C ARG A 97 -7.73 -18.72 -15.73
N ALA A 98 -8.31 -19.21 -16.83
CA ALA A 98 -7.62 -19.19 -18.11
C ALA A 98 -7.21 -17.76 -18.50
N ARG A 99 -6.02 -17.63 -19.09
CA ARG A 99 -5.45 -16.33 -19.48
C ARG A 99 -5.89 -15.86 -20.86
N GLU A 100 -6.46 -16.77 -21.65
CA GLU A 100 -6.91 -16.50 -23.00
C GLU A 100 -8.06 -15.49 -23.03
N GLY A 101 -8.02 -14.58 -24.00
CA GLY A 101 -9.04 -13.53 -24.15
C GLY A 101 -9.01 -12.38 -23.15
N ARG A 102 -8.07 -12.37 -22.21
CA ARG A 102 -7.95 -11.25 -21.25
C ARG A 102 -7.18 -10.09 -21.85
N THR A 103 -7.81 -8.93 -21.87
CA THR A 103 -7.22 -7.67 -22.37
C THR A 103 -6.44 -6.92 -21.30
N ASN A 104 -6.85 -7.01 -20.03
CA ASN A 104 -6.23 -6.31 -18.92
C ASN A 104 -4.87 -6.91 -18.55
N TYR A 105 -3.82 -6.08 -18.56
CA TYR A 105 -2.45 -6.53 -18.26
C TYR A 105 -2.32 -7.12 -16.85
N LEU A 106 -2.91 -6.49 -15.83
CA LEU A 106 -2.82 -6.96 -14.45
C LEU A 106 -3.51 -8.33 -14.26
N LYS A 107 -4.62 -8.58 -14.97
CA LYS A 107 -5.29 -9.88 -14.97
C LYS A 107 -4.49 -10.97 -15.71
N ARG A 108 -3.71 -10.60 -16.75
CA ARG A 108 -2.81 -11.51 -17.47
C ARG A 108 -1.54 -11.83 -16.70
N THR A 109 -1.11 -10.91 -15.81
CA THR A 109 0.10 -11.02 -14.98
C THR A 109 -0.27 -10.93 -13.49
N PRO A 110 -1.10 -11.85 -12.97
CA PRO A 110 -1.63 -11.76 -11.61
C PRO A 110 -0.54 -11.76 -10.53
N ALA A 111 0.63 -12.33 -10.81
CA ALA A 111 1.77 -12.29 -9.91
C ALA A 111 2.23 -10.86 -9.57
N LEU A 112 2.15 -9.90 -10.51
CA LEU A 112 2.45 -8.48 -10.21
C LEU A 112 1.38 -7.86 -9.33
N GLY A 113 0.11 -8.26 -9.46
CA GLY A 113 -0.97 -7.86 -8.56
C GLY A 113 -0.79 -8.40 -7.15
N ILE A 114 -0.38 -9.67 -7.02
CA ILE A 114 -0.02 -10.29 -5.75
C ILE A 114 1.19 -9.56 -5.13
N LEU A 115 2.24 -9.32 -5.90
CA LEU A 115 3.42 -8.59 -5.43
C LEU A 115 3.05 -7.21 -4.90
N PHE A 116 2.26 -6.43 -5.64
CA PHE A 116 1.77 -5.14 -5.16
C PHE A 116 1.02 -5.27 -3.82
N GLY A 117 0.12 -6.25 -3.71
CA GLY A 117 -0.62 -6.50 -2.47
C GLY A 117 0.30 -6.88 -1.30
N LEU A 118 1.31 -7.74 -1.53
CA LEU A 118 2.30 -8.10 -0.52
C LEU A 118 3.16 -6.90 -0.10
N MET A 119 3.51 -6.01 -1.04
CA MET A 119 4.23 -4.76 -0.73
C MET A 119 3.38 -3.79 0.11
N CYS A 120 2.06 -3.73 -0.11
CA CYS A 120 1.16 -2.98 0.78
C CYS A 120 1.07 -3.61 2.18
N CYS A 121 1.01 -4.94 2.28
CA CYS A 121 1.06 -5.64 3.57
C CYS A 121 2.39 -5.37 4.29
N TYR A 122 3.51 -5.40 3.56
CA TYR A 122 4.84 -5.07 4.10
C TYR A 122 4.89 -3.63 4.62
N LEU A 123 4.28 -2.67 3.90
CA LEU A 123 4.13 -1.30 4.39
C LEU A 123 3.34 -1.27 5.71
N GLY A 124 2.19 -1.93 5.78
CA GLY A 124 1.37 -1.95 6.99
C GLY A 124 2.09 -2.56 8.20
N LEU A 125 2.80 -3.67 7.98
CA LEU A 125 3.57 -4.32 9.05
C LEU A 125 4.81 -3.50 9.44
N GLY A 126 5.56 -2.97 8.47
CA GLY A 126 6.77 -2.20 8.72
C GLY A 126 6.51 -0.88 9.43
N SER A 127 5.51 -0.12 8.96
CA SER A 127 5.10 1.12 9.59
C SER A 127 4.39 0.87 10.93
N GLY A 128 3.52 -0.15 11.02
CA GLY A 128 2.89 -0.57 12.26
C GLY A 128 3.92 -0.91 13.34
N LEU A 129 4.94 -1.67 12.99
CA LEU A 129 6.04 -2.01 13.91
C LEU A 129 6.83 -0.76 14.35
N PHE A 130 7.05 0.20 13.46
CA PHE A 130 7.69 1.45 13.84
C PHE A 130 6.85 2.22 14.85
N HIS A 131 5.57 2.41 14.61
CA HIS A 131 4.66 3.13 15.50
C HIS A 131 4.42 2.39 16.83
N ALA A 132 4.47 1.06 16.80
CA ALA A 132 4.44 0.24 18.01
C ALA A 132 5.72 0.41 18.86
N SER A 133 6.89 0.39 18.21
CA SER A 133 8.17 0.30 18.91
C SER A 133 8.87 1.64 19.10
N LEU A 134 8.73 2.57 18.17
CA LEU A 134 9.54 3.78 18.01
C LEU A 134 11.04 3.52 18.09
N THR A 135 11.48 2.33 17.62
CA THR A 135 12.88 1.93 17.57
C THR A 135 13.57 2.41 16.29
N ARG A 136 14.91 2.51 16.32
CA ARG A 136 15.70 2.83 15.11
C ARG A 136 15.53 1.79 14.01
N TRP A 137 15.42 0.51 14.36
CA TRP A 137 15.16 -0.56 13.41
C TRP A 137 13.77 -0.46 12.79
N GLY A 138 12.73 -0.22 13.63
CA GLY A 138 11.37 0.05 13.16
C GLY A 138 11.32 1.23 12.19
N GLN A 139 12.04 2.32 12.48
CA GLN A 139 12.14 3.48 11.60
C GLN A 139 12.78 3.14 10.24
N ARG A 140 13.78 2.25 10.22
CA ARG A 140 14.38 1.77 8.96
C ARG A 140 13.37 0.99 8.14
N LEU A 141 12.64 0.11 8.80
CA LEU A 141 11.63 -0.75 8.18
C LEU A 141 10.47 0.06 7.61
N ASP A 142 9.92 0.99 8.39
CA ASP A 142 8.83 1.89 8.00
C ASP A 142 9.15 2.66 6.71
N VAL A 143 10.29 3.35 6.70
CA VAL A 143 10.68 4.17 5.55
C VAL A 143 10.94 3.33 4.30
N ALA A 144 11.58 2.16 4.44
CA ALA A 144 11.82 1.27 3.32
C ALA A 144 10.51 0.65 2.80
N ALA A 145 9.62 0.25 3.70
CA ALA A 145 8.33 -0.33 3.37
C ALA A 145 7.43 0.67 2.63
N MET A 146 7.51 1.96 2.97
CA MET A 146 6.75 3.04 2.33
C MET A 146 7.05 3.18 0.82
N TYR A 147 8.26 2.83 0.38
CA TYR A 147 8.65 2.87 -1.04
C TYR A 147 8.15 1.66 -1.82
N SER A 148 7.97 0.51 -1.16
CA SER A 148 7.77 -0.78 -1.83
C SER A 148 6.51 -0.86 -2.71
N PRO A 149 5.31 -0.38 -2.30
CA PRO A 149 4.13 -0.36 -3.18
C PRO A 149 4.34 0.52 -4.42
N LEU A 150 5.07 1.64 -4.30
CA LEU A 150 5.38 2.54 -5.42
C LEU A 150 6.32 1.87 -6.42
N VAL A 151 7.35 1.16 -5.93
CA VAL A 151 8.25 0.36 -6.77
C VAL A 151 7.48 -0.74 -7.51
N ALA A 152 6.54 -1.41 -6.85
CA ALA A 152 5.67 -2.41 -7.49
C ALA A 152 4.77 -1.79 -8.58
N LEU A 153 4.22 -0.59 -8.34
CA LEU A 153 3.44 0.14 -9.35
C LEU A 153 4.30 0.58 -10.54
N ILE A 154 5.54 1.01 -10.30
CA ILE A 154 6.49 1.36 -11.38
C ILE A 154 6.80 0.11 -12.21
N ALA A 155 7.09 -1.03 -11.57
CA ALA A 155 7.34 -2.30 -12.28
C ALA A 155 6.12 -2.73 -13.10
N LEU A 156 4.91 -2.61 -12.56
CA LEU A 156 3.67 -2.87 -13.28
C LEU A 156 3.55 -1.97 -14.53
N ASN A 157 3.83 -0.67 -14.39
CA ASN A 157 3.76 0.28 -15.50
C ASN A 157 4.78 -0.04 -16.58
N ILE A 158 6.03 -0.30 -16.22
CA ILE A 158 7.07 -0.71 -17.18
C ILE A 158 6.59 -1.94 -17.96
N GLY A 159 6.04 -2.94 -17.27
CA GLY A 159 5.52 -4.14 -17.92
C GLY A 159 4.34 -3.89 -18.87
N ARG A 160 3.51 -2.90 -18.59
CA ARG A 160 2.41 -2.47 -19.47
C ARG A 160 2.90 -1.73 -20.72
N TRP A 161 4.03 -1.03 -20.61
CA TRP A 161 4.57 -0.21 -21.71
C TRP A 161 5.59 -0.96 -22.57
N VAL A 162 6.31 -1.91 -22.00
CA VAL A 162 7.32 -2.70 -22.73
C VAL A 162 6.64 -3.90 -23.40
N PRO A 163 6.71 -4.03 -24.73
CA PRO A 163 6.18 -5.22 -25.44
C PRO A 163 6.88 -6.47 -24.95
N SER A 164 6.12 -7.44 -24.44
CA SER A 164 6.68 -8.76 -24.12
C SER A 164 6.97 -9.53 -25.39
N LYS A 165 8.18 -10.03 -25.56
CA LYS A 165 8.50 -10.99 -26.62
C LYS A 165 7.68 -12.27 -26.36
N ARG A 166 7.15 -12.88 -27.43
CA ARG A 166 6.19 -14.02 -27.39
C ARG A 166 6.64 -15.18 -26.49
N ASN A 167 7.94 -15.37 -26.31
CA ASN A 167 8.53 -16.50 -25.59
C ASN A 167 9.12 -16.15 -24.22
N MET A 168 9.16 -14.89 -23.81
CA MET A 168 9.74 -14.46 -22.53
C MET A 168 8.88 -13.38 -21.88
N PRO A 169 7.97 -13.76 -20.97
CA PRO A 169 7.19 -12.78 -20.25
C PRO A 169 8.09 -11.89 -19.37
N ALA A 170 7.96 -10.57 -19.49
CA ALA A 170 8.79 -9.62 -18.74
C ALA A 170 8.46 -9.57 -17.23
N TRP A 171 7.29 -10.07 -16.81
CA TRP A 171 6.83 -9.93 -15.43
C TRP A 171 7.73 -10.59 -14.36
N PRO A 172 8.39 -11.75 -14.58
CA PRO A 172 9.27 -12.33 -13.55
C PRO A 172 10.48 -11.44 -13.26
N SER A 173 11.12 -10.91 -14.32
CA SER A 173 12.24 -9.99 -14.20
C SER A 173 11.82 -8.68 -13.51
N LEU A 174 10.63 -8.16 -13.82
CA LEU A 174 10.09 -6.96 -13.20
C LEU A 174 9.75 -7.18 -11.72
N ALA A 175 9.21 -8.34 -11.37
CA ALA A 175 8.96 -8.71 -9.98
C ALA A 175 10.26 -8.85 -9.19
N ALA A 176 11.26 -9.55 -9.75
CA ALA A 176 12.58 -9.67 -9.15
C ALA A 176 13.24 -8.30 -8.95
N LEU A 177 13.20 -7.43 -9.97
CA LEU A 177 13.73 -6.07 -9.89
C LEU A 177 13.04 -5.25 -8.80
N ALA A 178 11.72 -5.33 -8.67
CA ALA A 178 10.97 -4.64 -7.63
C ALA A 178 11.35 -5.12 -6.23
N ILE A 179 11.54 -6.42 -6.03
CA ILE A 179 11.98 -7.01 -4.76
C ILE A 179 13.41 -6.55 -4.43
N ILE A 180 14.33 -6.63 -5.40
CA ILE A 180 15.73 -6.20 -5.22
C ILE A 180 15.77 -4.69 -4.91
N ALA A 181 15.04 -3.86 -5.66
CA ALA A 181 14.99 -2.41 -5.42
C ALA A 181 14.45 -2.11 -4.02
N SER A 182 13.38 -2.78 -3.57
CA SER A 182 12.86 -2.62 -2.21
C SER A 182 13.88 -3.05 -1.14
N GLY A 183 14.63 -4.12 -1.38
CA GLY A 183 15.73 -4.56 -0.51
C GLY A 183 16.87 -3.54 -0.44
N LEU A 184 17.28 -2.98 -1.59
CA LEU A 184 18.31 -1.93 -1.64
C LEU A 184 17.84 -0.65 -0.90
N LEU A 185 16.59 -0.24 -1.08
CA LEU A 185 16.00 0.89 -0.36
C LEU A 185 15.98 0.68 1.16
N TYR A 186 15.83 -0.58 1.62
CA TYR A 186 15.99 -0.93 3.03
C TYR A 186 17.45 -0.87 3.49
N VAL A 187 18.38 -1.43 2.70
CA VAL A 187 19.81 -1.45 3.05
C VAL A 187 20.37 -0.03 3.15
N TYR A 188 20.12 0.79 2.14
CA TYR A 188 20.65 2.16 2.01
C TYR A 188 19.74 3.25 2.58
N LYS A 189 18.78 2.89 3.46
CA LYS A 189 17.81 3.84 4.01
C LYS A 189 18.46 5.05 4.68
N TRP A 190 19.60 4.84 5.35
CA TRP A 190 20.25 5.91 6.14
C TRP A 190 21.07 6.88 5.29
N GLU A 191 21.46 6.48 4.10
CA GLU A 191 22.19 7.29 3.11
C GLU A 191 21.24 8.10 2.21
N MET A 192 19.94 7.76 2.21
CA MET A 192 18.95 8.38 1.35
C MET A 192 18.08 9.39 2.11
N ASN A 193 17.83 10.53 1.43
CA ASN A 193 16.87 11.51 1.92
C ASN A 193 15.43 11.08 1.55
N SER A 194 14.65 10.65 2.54
CA SER A 194 13.25 10.23 2.34
C SER A 194 12.36 11.34 1.78
N GLY A 195 12.68 12.61 2.08
CA GLY A 195 11.97 13.79 1.55
C GLY A 195 12.18 14.00 0.05
N VAL A 196 13.17 13.32 -0.56
CA VAL A 196 13.42 13.32 -2.01
C VAL A 196 12.94 12.03 -2.64
N VAL A 197 13.29 10.88 -2.06
CA VAL A 197 12.99 9.56 -2.64
C VAL A 197 11.49 9.31 -2.74
N LEU A 198 10.73 9.59 -1.69
CA LEU A 198 9.28 9.36 -1.70
C LEU A 198 8.54 10.21 -2.73
N PRO A 199 8.74 11.55 -2.78
CA PRO A 199 8.14 12.37 -3.84
C PRO A 199 8.57 11.96 -5.25
N ALA A 200 9.83 11.56 -5.46
CA ALA A 200 10.30 11.10 -6.76
C ALA A 200 9.59 9.81 -7.21
N LEU A 201 9.39 8.84 -6.33
CA LEU A 201 8.64 7.62 -6.64
C LEU A 201 7.16 7.93 -6.92
N ILE A 202 6.54 8.82 -6.14
CA ILE A 202 5.16 9.27 -6.38
C ILE A 202 5.07 9.95 -7.74
N ALA A 203 5.99 10.87 -8.05
CA ALA A 203 6.03 11.57 -9.33
C ALA A 203 6.19 10.58 -10.51
N ALA A 204 7.03 9.55 -10.37
CA ALA A 204 7.19 8.51 -11.38
C ALA A 204 5.87 7.75 -11.63
N VAL A 205 5.14 7.37 -10.57
CA VAL A 205 3.83 6.71 -10.72
C VAL A 205 2.80 7.63 -11.37
N LEU A 206 2.75 8.90 -10.97
CA LEU A 206 1.84 9.90 -11.56
C LEU A 206 2.17 10.18 -13.03
N LEU A 207 3.46 10.24 -13.39
CA LEU A 207 3.89 10.38 -14.78
C LEU A 207 3.32 9.28 -15.66
N PHE A 208 3.39 8.02 -15.24
CA PHE A 208 2.75 6.92 -15.98
C PHE A 208 1.23 7.11 -16.09
N GLY A 209 0.55 7.60 -15.04
CA GLY A 209 -0.86 7.93 -15.09
C GLY A 209 -1.20 9.01 -16.13
N VAL A 210 -0.34 10.02 -16.27
CA VAL A 210 -0.46 11.04 -17.32
C VAL A 210 -0.19 10.46 -18.70
N LEU A 211 0.90 9.70 -18.86
CA LEU A 211 1.26 9.05 -20.12
C LEU A 211 0.18 8.09 -20.62
N ASP A 212 -0.49 7.38 -19.73
CA ASP A 212 -1.61 6.49 -20.08
C ASP A 212 -2.76 7.21 -20.80
N ARG A 213 -2.91 8.54 -20.61
CA ARG A 213 -3.92 9.35 -21.32
C ARG A 213 -3.62 9.51 -22.81
N PHE A 214 -2.36 9.40 -23.18
CA PHE A 214 -1.92 9.49 -24.58
C PHE A 214 -1.82 8.13 -25.26
N ARG A 215 -2.04 7.04 -24.50
CA ARG A 215 -1.98 5.69 -25.03
C ARG A 215 -3.27 5.33 -25.79
N LYS A 216 -3.15 5.12 -27.11
CA LYS A 216 -4.29 4.84 -28.00
C LYS A 216 -4.78 3.40 -27.96
N THR A 217 -3.97 2.48 -27.43
CA THR A 217 -4.26 1.03 -27.44
C THR A 217 -5.10 0.54 -26.26
N THR A 218 -5.11 1.30 -25.15
CA THR A 218 -5.85 0.91 -23.94
C THR A 218 -6.50 2.13 -23.30
N THR A 219 -7.61 1.90 -22.62
CA THR A 219 -8.30 2.91 -21.82
C THR A 219 -8.34 2.50 -20.34
N LEU A 220 -8.15 3.48 -19.43
CA LEU A 220 -8.26 3.30 -18.00
C LEU A 220 -9.27 4.29 -17.41
N SER A 221 -9.94 3.89 -16.33
CA SER A 221 -10.97 4.70 -15.68
C SER A 221 -10.35 5.83 -14.85
N ILE A 222 -10.38 7.06 -15.39
CA ILE A 222 -9.80 8.27 -14.75
C ILE A 222 -10.35 8.52 -13.34
N ARG A 223 -11.60 8.09 -13.05
CA ARG A 223 -12.22 8.27 -11.73
C ARG A 223 -11.35 7.71 -10.60
N TRP A 224 -10.69 6.57 -10.83
CA TRP A 224 -9.83 5.94 -9.81
C TRP A 224 -8.55 6.74 -9.60
N LEU A 225 -7.98 7.32 -10.65
CA LEU A 225 -6.81 8.19 -10.55
C LEU A 225 -7.16 9.49 -9.80
N LEU A 226 -8.32 10.08 -10.09
CA LEU A 226 -8.80 11.28 -9.38
C LEU A 226 -9.06 10.99 -7.90
N LEU A 227 -9.68 9.84 -7.58
CA LEU A 227 -9.90 9.43 -6.19
C LEU A 227 -8.58 9.17 -5.46
N ALA A 228 -7.58 8.58 -6.14
CA ALA A 228 -6.24 8.40 -5.58
C ALA A 228 -5.58 9.75 -5.27
N GLY A 229 -5.63 10.70 -6.21
CA GLY A 229 -5.11 12.06 -6.01
C GLY A 229 -5.80 12.80 -4.87
N LEU A 230 -7.13 12.76 -4.82
CA LEU A 230 -7.92 13.37 -3.73
C LEU A 230 -7.55 12.73 -2.37
N SER A 231 -7.49 11.40 -2.31
CA SER A 231 -7.12 10.69 -1.07
C SER A 231 -5.72 11.10 -0.60
N LEU A 232 -4.74 11.18 -1.52
CA LEU A 232 -3.38 11.62 -1.17
C LEU A 232 -3.36 13.06 -0.67
N THR A 233 -4.11 13.97 -1.30
CA THR A 233 -4.20 15.37 -0.87
C THR A 233 -4.78 15.49 0.54
N VAL A 234 -5.87 14.77 0.84
CA VAL A 234 -6.46 14.73 2.17
C VAL A 234 -5.49 14.12 3.19
N ALA A 235 -4.79 13.05 2.82
CA ALA A 235 -3.77 12.45 3.67
C ALA A 235 -2.69 13.47 4.07
N VAL A 236 -2.12 14.19 3.10
CA VAL A 236 -1.11 15.23 3.35
C VAL A 236 -1.67 16.30 4.29
N ALA A 237 -2.88 16.79 4.06
CA ALA A 237 -3.53 17.79 4.91
C ALA A 237 -3.68 17.30 6.36
N CYS A 238 -4.22 16.09 6.57
CA CYS A 238 -4.37 15.49 7.90
C CYS A 238 -3.01 15.37 8.63
N ARG A 239 -1.98 14.88 7.91
CA ARG A 239 -0.64 14.76 8.48
C ARG A 239 -0.04 16.13 8.86
N GLN A 240 -0.21 17.15 8.03
CA GLN A 240 0.31 18.48 8.34
C GLN A 240 -0.40 19.09 9.55
N LEU A 241 -1.72 18.95 9.64
CA LEU A 241 -2.48 19.41 10.81
C LEU A 241 -2.02 18.70 12.09
N ASP A 242 -1.72 17.40 12.03
CA ASP A 242 -1.21 16.61 13.14
C ASP A 242 0.17 17.09 13.61
N VAL A 243 1.12 17.25 12.68
CA VAL A 243 2.50 17.74 12.98
C VAL A 243 2.47 19.11 13.64
N HIS A 244 1.47 19.95 13.34
CA HIS A 244 1.29 21.26 13.96
C HIS A 244 0.41 21.23 15.23
N GLY A 245 -0.01 20.05 15.70
CA GLY A 245 -0.90 19.91 16.87
C GLY A 245 -2.29 20.52 16.70
N ARG A 246 -2.77 20.62 15.44
CA ARG A 246 -4.04 21.29 15.10
C ARG A 246 -5.13 20.30 14.69
N PHE A 247 -4.92 19.00 14.78
CA PHE A 247 -5.89 18.00 14.36
C PHE A 247 -6.75 17.51 15.52
N SER A 248 -6.12 17.02 16.59
CA SER A 248 -6.82 16.46 17.76
C SER A 248 -5.93 16.51 19.01
N GLY A 249 -6.50 16.22 20.18
CA GLY A 249 -5.74 16.07 21.41
C GLY A 249 -4.83 14.84 21.40
N PRO A 250 -3.74 14.88 22.22
CA PRO A 250 -2.70 13.83 22.19
C PRO A 250 -3.20 12.44 22.57
N ASP A 251 -4.24 12.33 23.38
CA ASP A 251 -4.81 11.05 23.83
C ASP A 251 -5.99 10.55 22.97
N SER A 252 -6.38 11.31 21.94
CA SER A 252 -7.45 10.94 21.02
C SER A 252 -7.06 9.70 20.19
N TRP A 253 -8.05 8.86 19.88
CA TRP A 253 -7.94 7.81 18.87
C TRP A 253 -7.96 8.35 17.44
N PHE A 254 -8.48 9.59 17.26
CA PHE A 254 -8.56 10.26 15.96
C PHE A 254 -7.35 11.17 15.78
N GLN A 255 -6.21 10.58 15.37
CA GLN A 255 -4.97 11.30 15.09
C GLN A 255 -4.86 11.64 13.61
N GLY A 256 -4.35 12.82 13.28
CA GLY A 256 -4.17 13.22 11.88
C GLY A 256 -3.20 12.31 11.13
N HIS A 257 -2.20 11.76 11.83
CA HIS A 257 -1.29 10.77 11.26
C HIS A 257 -1.95 9.40 11.06
N SER A 258 -2.92 9.02 11.88
CA SER A 258 -3.74 7.82 11.63
C SER A 258 -4.59 7.97 10.37
N PHE A 259 -5.15 9.17 10.13
CA PHE A 259 -5.85 9.49 8.89
C PHE A 259 -4.92 9.55 7.67
N TRP A 260 -3.66 9.96 7.84
CA TRP A 260 -2.64 9.78 6.80
C TRP A 260 -2.53 8.32 6.39
N HIS A 261 -2.44 7.37 7.31
CA HIS A 261 -2.38 5.94 6.99
C HIS A 261 -3.64 5.47 6.25
N PHE A 262 -4.82 5.85 6.73
CA PHE A 262 -6.09 5.49 6.09
C PHE A 262 -6.18 6.01 4.65
N PHE A 263 -5.96 7.31 4.43
CA PHE A 263 -6.12 7.91 3.11
C PHE A 263 -5.02 7.51 2.14
N THR A 264 -3.79 7.28 2.59
CA THR A 264 -2.74 6.74 1.72
C THR A 264 -2.97 5.27 1.39
N ALA A 265 -3.51 4.46 2.29
CA ALA A 265 -3.98 3.11 1.98
C ALA A 265 -5.11 3.11 0.95
N LEU A 266 -6.09 4.03 1.11
CA LEU A 266 -7.16 4.24 0.13
C LEU A 266 -6.60 4.68 -1.23
N CYS A 267 -5.60 5.57 -1.25
CA CYS A 267 -4.88 5.97 -2.46
C CYS A 267 -4.27 4.74 -3.18
N LEU A 268 -3.55 3.89 -2.46
CA LEU A 268 -2.96 2.66 -3.02
C LEU A 268 -4.03 1.71 -3.56
N TYR A 269 -5.14 1.54 -2.85
CA TYR A 269 -6.28 0.76 -3.33
C TYR A 269 -6.88 1.35 -4.62
N CYS A 270 -7.07 2.67 -4.68
CA CYS A 270 -7.56 3.36 -5.88
C CYS A 270 -6.59 3.20 -7.06
N MET A 271 -5.29 3.27 -6.84
CA MET A 271 -4.28 3.00 -7.87
C MET A 271 -4.37 1.55 -8.39
N TYR A 272 -4.53 0.57 -7.52
CA TYR A 272 -4.79 -0.81 -7.94
C TYR A 272 -6.06 -0.93 -8.80
N ARG A 273 -7.15 -0.29 -8.39
CA ARG A 273 -8.41 -0.25 -9.15
C ARG A 273 -8.26 0.46 -10.49
N TYR A 274 -7.43 1.50 -10.57
CA TYR A 274 -7.09 2.19 -11.81
C TYR A 274 -6.49 1.22 -12.82
N TYR A 275 -5.43 0.49 -12.47
CA TYR A 275 -4.81 -0.49 -13.37
C TYR A 275 -5.72 -1.69 -13.67
N ARG A 276 -6.53 -2.09 -12.71
CA ARG A 276 -7.50 -3.18 -12.92
C ARG A 276 -8.68 -2.77 -13.81
N SER A 277 -8.89 -1.49 -14.07
CA SER A 277 -9.91 -0.96 -14.97
C SER A 277 -9.48 -0.93 -16.44
N GLU A 278 -8.24 -1.32 -16.78
CA GLU A 278 -7.70 -1.31 -18.13
C GLU A 278 -8.53 -2.16 -19.09
N LYS A 279 -8.82 -1.60 -20.28
CA LYS A 279 -9.52 -2.23 -21.40
C LYS A 279 -8.80 -1.93 -22.69
N ASP A 280 -8.90 -2.81 -23.69
CA ASP A 280 -8.43 -2.52 -25.04
C ASP A 280 -9.32 -1.46 -25.71
N ALA A 281 -8.70 -0.46 -26.35
CA ALA A 281 -9.42 0.63 -27.00
C ALA A 281 -10.09 0.21 -28.32
N GLY A 282 -9.75 -0.96 -28.87
CA GLY A 282 -10.19 -1.42 -30.20
C GLY A 282 -11.36 -2.41 -30.23
N LEU A 283 -11.92 -2.81 -29.09
CA LEU A 283 -13.10 -3.68 -29.08
C LEU A 283 -14.37 -2.84 -28.88
N PRO A 284 -15.32 -2.82 -29.83
CA PRO A 284 -16.62 -2.23 -29.60
C PRO A 284 -17.26 -2.92 -28.39
N SER A 285 -17.84 -2.13 -27.51
CA SER A 285 -18.67 -2.64 -26.41
C SER A 285 -19.83 -3.43 -27.00
N LYS A 286 -19.76 -4.77 -26.90
CA LYS A 286 -20.94 -5.60 -27.11
C LYS A 286 -21.92 -5.48 -25.97
#